data_2013f7d4dfdb87369c8a43101b42f10e
#
_entry.id   2013f7d4dfdb87369c8a43101b42f10e
#
_cell.length_a   1.000
_cell.length_b   1.000
_cell.length_c   1.000
_cell.angle_alpha   90.00
_cell.angle_beta   90.00
_cell.angle_gamma   90.00
#
_symmetry.space_group_name_H-M   'P 1'
#
loop_
_entity.id
_entity.type
_entity.pdbx_description
1 polymer ?
#
loop_
_entity_poly.entity_id
_entity_poly.type
_entity_poly.pdbx_seq_one_letter_code
_entity_poly.pdbx_strand_id
1 'polypeptide(L)'
;MAEILRKPSVMKKVQQEVRRVVGEKAKVEMEDIEQMHYFKCVVKETLRLHPPAPLLVPRKTTESVEVGGYYIPVGTRILINAWAIQRHPDSWDRPEEFIPERFEDGQVDFKGQEYFQFIPFGFGRRRCPGIKFGIVSIEYIIANLLYWFDWKLPGEEEDLDMSEVYGIAIHKKVPLYLVPITPK
;
A
#
# COMPACT_ATOMS: atom_id res chain seq x y z
N MET A 1 8.35 -1.22 -3.67
CA MET A 1 9.78 -0.99 -4.06
C MET A 1 10.05 0.45 -4.50
N ALA A 2 9.32 1.01 -5.47
CA ALA A 2 9.61 2.37 -5.98
C ALA A 2 9.66 3.44 -4.88
N GLU A 3 8.66 3.50 -3.99
CA GLU A 3 8.63 4.49 -2.90
C GLU A 3 9.81 4.38 -1.94
N ILE A 4 10.20 3.18 -1.55
CA ILE A 4 11.32 3.00 -0.63
C ILE A 4 12.68 3.30 -1.28
N LEU A 5 12.79 3.15 -2.60
CA LEU A 5 14.00 3.58 -3.34
C LEU A 5 14.14 5.11 -3.37
N ARG A 6 13.02 5.83 -3.48
CA ARG A 6 13.02 7.32 -3.42
C ARG A 6 13.36 7.86 -2.03
N LYS A 7 13.28 7.04 -0.99
CA LYS A 7 13.54 7.42 0.40
C LYS A 7 14.60 6.51 1.03
N PRO A 8 15.90 6.82 0.84
CA PRO A 8 16.99 5.97 1.33
C PRO A 8 16.94 5.69 2.84
N SER A 9 16.42 6.63 3.64
CA SER A 9 16.23 6.43 5.08
C SER A 9 15.21 5.32 5.39
N VAL A 10 14.09 5.30 4.65
CA VAL A 10 13.06 4.25 4.77
C VAL A 10 13.60 2.91 4.29
N MET A 11 14.31 2.89 3.14
CA MET A 11 14.97 1.69 2.62
C MET A 11 15.90 1.09 3.67
N LYS A 12 16.79 1.90 4.23
CA LYS A 12 17.75 1.45 5.24
C LYS A 12 17.03 0.89 6.49
N LYS A 13 16.01 1.60 6.99
CA LYS A 13 15.27 1.20 8.20
C LYS A 13 14.54 -0.12 7.97
N VAL A 14 13.86 -0.28 6.84
CA VAL A 14 13.11 -1.50 6.55
C VAL A 14 14.03 -2.70 6.28
N GLN A 15 15.15 -2.52 5.57
CA GLN A 15 16.12 -3.59 5.36
C GLN A 15 16.80 -4.03 6.65
N GLN A 16 17.13 -3.09 7.53
CA GLN A 16 17.69 -3.41 8.85
C GLN A 16 16.70 -4.24 9.68
N GLU A 17 15.41 -3.89 9.70
CA GLU A 17 14.40 -4.68 10.40
C GLU A 17 14.29 -6.08 9.82
N VAL A 18 14.11 -6.21 8.50
CA VAL A 18 13.95 -7.50 7.82
C VAL A 18 15.15 -8.40 8.10
N ARG A 19 16.38 -7.91 7.90
CA ARG A 19 17.61 -8.69 8.11
C ARG A 19 17.82 -9.05 9.57
N ARG A 20 17.51 -8.17 10.50
CA ARG A 20 17.59 -8.44 11.93
C ARG A 20 16.62 -9.53 12.38
N VAL A 21 15.39 -9.52 11.86
CA VAL A 21 14.35 -10.50 12.23
C VAL A 21 14.66 -11.87 11.63
N VAL A 22 15.07 -11.91 10.37
CA VAL A 22 15.38 -13.18 9.67
C VAL A 22 16.71 -13.78 10.16
N GLY A 23 17.70 -12.96 10.47
CA GLY A 23 19.01 -13.42 10.91
C GLY A 23 19.74 -14.21 9.82
N GLU A 24 20.27 -15.39 10.16
CA GLU A 24 21.07 -16.24 9.26
C GLU A 24 20.25 -17.31 8.52
N LYS A 25 18.91 -17.20 8.53
CA LYS A 25 18.05 -18.17 7.85
C LYS A 25 18.25 -18.14 6.34
N ALA A 26 18.04 -19.28 5.70
CA ALA A 26 18.14 -19.42 4.25
C ALA A 26 17.01 -18.72 3.47
N LYS A 27 15.93 -18.33 4.12
CA LYS A 27 14.77 -17.62 3.53
C LYS A 27 13.95 -16.94 4.61
N VAL A 28 13.16 -15.97 4.20
CA VAL A 28 12.12 -15.36 5.06
C VAL A 28 10.97 -16.36 5.23
N GLU A 29 10.52 -16.56 6.46
CA GLU A 29 9.36 -17.36 6.79
C GLU A 29 8.17 -16.49 7.20
N MET A 30 6.97 -17.05 7.24
CA MET A 30 5.77 -16.26 7.58
C MET A 30 5.80 -15.74 9.01
N GLU A 31 6.35 -16.54 9.92
CA GLU A 31 6.52 -16.20 11.34
C GLU A 31 7.49 -15.03 11.53
N ASP A 32 8.48 -14.88 10.64
CA ASP A 32 9.38 -13.72 10.64
C ASP A 32 8.62 -12.45 10.26
N ILE A 33 7.79 -12.51 9.23
CA ILE A 33 7.00 -11.38 8.74
C ILE A 33 6.06 -10.87 9.86
N GLU A 34 5.53 -11.74 10.69
CA GLU A 34 4.70 -11.34 11.82
C GLU A 34 5.41 -10.38 12.78
N GLN A 35 6.74 -10.47 12.89
CA GLN A 35 7.59 -9.66 13.76
C GLN A 35 8.12 -8.37 13.10
N MET A 36 7.88 -8.17 11.80
CA MET A 36 8.36 -7.01 11.02
C MET A 36 7.36 -5.85 11.10
N HIS A 37 7.38 -5.08 12.16
CA HIS A 37 6.40 -4.01 12.40
C HIS A 37 6.53 -2.85 11.43
N TYR A 38 7.75 -2.34 11.25
CA TYR A 38 8.00 -1.21 10.35
C TYR A 38 7.77 -1.59 8.89
N PHE A 39 8.15 -2.78 8.49
CA PHE A 39 7.86 -3.31 7.16
C PHE A 39 6.36 -3.31 6.84
N LYS A 40 5.52 -3.72 7.79
CA LYS A 40 4.05 -3.64 7.65
C LYS A 40 3.55 -2.20 7.50
N CYS A 41 4.17 -1.25 8.20
CA CYS A 41 3.87 0.17 8.02
C CYS A 41 4.21 0.65 6.59
N VAL A 42 5.34 0.22 6.05
CA VAL A 42 5.75 0.50 4.66
C VAL A 42 4.72 -0.06 3.65
N VAL A 43 4.23 -1.28 3.86
CA VAL A 43 3.20 -1.87 3.01
C VAL A 43 1.88 -1.09 3.10
N LYS A 44 1.45 -0.74 4.30
CA LYS A 44 0.23 0.07 4.51
C LYS A 44 0.33 1.43 3.84
N GLU A 45 1.44 2.15 4.03
CA GLU A 45 1.64 3.46 3.43
C GLU A 45 1.70 3.41 1.90
N THR A 46 2.29 2.35 1.34
CA THR A 46 2.26 2.11 -0.10
C THR A 46 0.83 1.96 -0.62
N LEU A 47 0.00 1.19 0.07
CA LEU A 47 -1.40 0.99 -0.32
C LEU A 47 -2.28 2.22 -0.06
N ARG A 48 -1.89 3.09 0.87
CA ARG A 48 -2.55 4.38 1.08
C ARG A 48 -2.30 5.32 -0.10
N LEU A 49 -1.04 5.50 -0.48
CA LEU A 49 -0.66 6.40 -1.58
C LEU A 49 -0.97 5.83 -2.95
N HIS A 50 -0.88 4.52 -3.14
CA HIS A 50 -1.07 3.86 -4.42
C HIS A 50 -2.12 2.75 -4.32
N PRO A 51 -3.41 3.10 -4.04
CA PRO A 51 -4.47 2.11 -4.01
C PRO A 51 -4.64 1.49 -5.40
N PRO A 52 -4.52 0.15 -5.56
CA PRO A 52 -4.63 -0.48 -6.88
C PRO A 52 -5.96 -0.23 -7.58
N ALA A 53 -7.04 -0.04 -6.81
CA ALA A 53 -8.38 0.27 -7.30
C ALA A 53 -8.84 1.64 -6.76
N PRO A 54 -8.43 2.76 -7.37
CA PRO A 54 -8.61 4.11 -6.82
C PRO A 54 -10.06 4.55 -6.69
N LEU A 55 -10.94 4.06 -7.55
CA LEU A 55 -12.38 4.32 -7.51
C LEU A 55 -13.18 3.13 -6.97
N LEU A 56 -12.50 2.12 -6.46
CA LEU A 56 -13.04 0.82 -6.07
C LEU A 56 -13.87 0.18 -7.20
N VAL A 57 -14.54 -0.93 -6.89
CA VAL A 57 -15.43 -1.58 -7.86
C VAL A 57 -16.74 -0.81 -7.92
N PRO A 58 -17.24 -0.44 -9.12
CA PRO A 58 -18.51 0.25 -9.28
C PRO A 58 -19.65 -0.49 -8.58
N ARG A 59 -20.51 0.27 -7.91
CA ARG A 59 -21.70 -0.22 -7.22
C ARG A 59 -22.96 0.24 -7.95
N LYS A 60 -24.07 -0.35 -7.62
CA LYS A 60 -25.39 0.08 -8.08
C LYS A 60 -26.36 0.07 -6.91
N THR A 61 -27.14 1.14 -6.74
CA THR A 61 -28.14 1.24 -5.70
C THR A 61 -29.27 0.22 -5.97
N THR A 62 -29.67 -0.52 -4.95
CA THR A 62 -30.79 -1.49 -5.01
C THR A 62 -32.12 -0.85 -4.63
N GLU A 63 -32.06 0.29 -3.98
CA GLU A 63 -33.20 1.11 -3.58
C GLU A 63 -32.80 2.60 -3.65
N SER A 64 -33.78 3.49 -3.65
CA SER A 64 -33.52 4.91 -3.56
C SER A 64 -33.06 5.26 -2.14
N VAL A 65 -32.08 6.14 -2.01
CA VAL A 65 -31.49 6.52 -0.73
C VAL A 65 -31.15 8.01 -0.71
N GLU A 66 -31.22 8.62 0.46
CA GLU A 66 -30.72 9.97 0.67
C GLU A 66 -29.37 9.91 1.37
N VAL A 67 -28.37 10.62 0.82
CA VAL A 67 -27.01 10.71 1.36
C VAL A 67 -26.55 12.17 1.35
N GLY A 68 -26.27 12.74 2.52
CA GLY A 68 -25.80 14.12 2.66
C GLY A 68 -26.74 15.16 2.05
N GLY A 69 -28.07 14.94 2.12
CA GLY A 69 -29.09 15.82 1.54
C GLY A 69 -29.33 15.61 0.04
N TYR A 70 -28.66 14.63 -0.60
CA TYR A 70 -28.86 14.30 -2.00
C TYR A 70 -29.72 13.05 -2.15
N TYR A 71 -30.80 13.14 -2.94
CA TYR A 71 -31.61 11.99 -3.32
C TYR A 71 -30.93 11.20 -4.44
N ILE A 72 -30.66 9.94 -4.19
CA ILE A 72 -30.00 9.02 -5.13
C ILE A 72 -31.03 7.94 -5.53
N PRO A 73 -31.52 7.93 -6.79
CA PRO A 73 -32.49 6.95 -7.26
C PRO A 73 -31.95 5.52 -7.24
N VAL A 74 -32.87 4.56 -7.19
CA VAL A 74 -32.57 3.15 -7.45
C VAL A 74 -31.92 2.97 -8.83
N GLY A 75 -30.95 2.06 -8.93
CA GLY A 75 -30.23 1.79 -10.17
C GLY A 75 -29.09 2.75 -10.51
N THR A 76 -28.82 3.75 -9.66
CA THR A 76 -27.72 4.69 -9.85
C THR A 76 -26.36 3.99 -9.68
N ARG A 77 -25.42 4.25 -10.60
CA ARG A 77 -24.04 3.79 -10.48
C ARG A 77 -23.29 4.68 -9.48
N ILE A 78 -22.65 4.04 -8.51
CA ILE A 78 -21.86 4.70 -7.46
C ILE A 78 -20.40 4.30 -7.62
N LEU A 79 -19.51 5.30 -7.59
CA LEU A 79 -18.07 5.15 -7.47
C LEU A 79 -17.62 5.76 -6.14
N ILE A 80 -16.69 5.09 -5.47
CA ILE A 80 -16.10 5.56 -4.21
C ILE A 80 -14.66 5.93 -4.50
N ASN A 81 -14.32 7.21 -4.38
CA ASN A 81 -12.98 7.70 -4.63
C ASN A 81 -12.04 7.40 -3.44
N ALA A 82 -11.57 6.14 -3.36
CA ALA A 82 -10.62 5.70 -2.33
C ALA A 82 -9.31 6.48 -2.40
N TRP A 83 -8.86 6.85 -3.60
CA TRP A 83 -7.66 7.66 -3.80
C TRP A 83 -7.75 9.01 -3.08
N ALA A 84 -8.87 9.72 -3.24
CA ALA A 84 -9.08 11.02 -2.58
C ALA A 84 -9.29 10.86 -1.06
N ILE A 85 -10.05 9.83 -0.64
CA ILE A 85 -10.28 9.55 0.79
C ILE A 85 -8.95 9.30 1.50
N GLN A 86 -8.07 8.51 0.90
CA GLN A 86 -6.78 8.15 1.48
C GLN A 86 -5.73 9.28 1.43
N ARG A 87 -6.08 10.43 0.82
CA ARG A 87 -5.28 11.66 0.76
C ARG A 87 -5.97 12.87 1.35
N HIS A 88 -7.09 12.67 2.03
CA HIS A 88 -7.83 13.81 2.58
C HIS A 88 -7.06 14.49 3.72
N PRO A 89 -6.82 15.81 3.65
CA PRO A 89 -5.96 16.49 4.63
C PRO A 89 -6.53 16.51 6.05
N ASP A 90 -7.85 16.41 6.22
CA ASP A 90 -8.47 16.32 7.55
C ASP A 90 -8.21 14.98 8.23
N SER A 91 -7.85 13.96 7.46
CA SER A 91 -7.59 12.60 7.97
C SER A 91 -6.11 12.24 8.00
N TRP A 92 -5.29 12.92 7.19
CA TRP A 92 -3.87 12.58 7.02
C TRP A 92 -3.01 13.84 7.04
N ASP A 93 -2.11 13.94 8.01
CA ASP A 93 -1.07 14.98 8.00
C ASP A 93 -0.12 14.74 6.80
N ARG A 94 0.24 15.82 6.08
CA ARG A 94 1.09 15.73 4.87
C ARG A 94 0.67 14.57 3.95
N PRO A 95 -0.58 14.59 3.40
CA PRO A 95 -1.21 13.42 2.78
C PRO A 95 -0.50 12.90 1.53
N GLU A 96 0.28 13.74 0.83
CA GLU A 96 1.02 13.36 -0.38
C GLU A 96 2.43 12.80 -0.10
N GLU A 97 2.87 12.86 1.16
CA GLU A 97 4.18 12.32 1.53
C GLU A 97 4.10 10.85 1.93
N PHE A 98 5.11 10.09 1.51
CA PHE A 98 5.29 8.70 1.93
C PHE A 98 5.91 8.64 3.34
N ILE A 99 5.11 8.39 4.36
CA ILE A 99 5.52 8.38 5.78
C ILE A 99 4.98 7.10 6.44
N PRO A 100 5.75 5.99 6.42
CA PRO A 100 5.33 4.74 7.06
C PRO A 100 5.01 4.87 8.55
N GLU A 101 5.67 5.80 9.22
CA GLU A 101 5.57 6.05 10.65
C GLU A 101 4.14 6.39 11.12
N ARG A 102 3.26 6.85 10.21
CA ARG A 102 1.85 7.10 10.52
C ARG A 102 1.05 5.84 10.88
N PHE A 103 1.63 4.67 10.67
CA PHE A 103 1.01 3.39 11.02
C PHE A 103 1.69 2.68 12.20
N GLU A 104 2.70 3.30 12.84
CA GLU A 104 3.46 2.68 13.94
C GLU A 104 2.62 2.49 15.21
N ASP A 105 1.62 3.33 15.45
CA ASP A 105 0.72 3.22 16.60
C ASP A 105 -0.25 2.04 16.51
N GLY A 106 -0.34 1.40 15.34
CA GLY A 106 -1.19 0.24 15.10
C GLY A 106 -2.69 0.54 15.06
N GLN A 107 -3.11 1.80 15.20
CA GLN A 107 -4.53 2.15 15.22
C GLN A 107 -5.21 1.90 13.88
N VAL A 108 -4.54 2.24 12.77
CA VAL A 108 -5.08 2.05 11.42
C VAL A 108 -4.65 0.71 10.84
N ASP A 109 -5.63 -0.15 10.55
CA ASP A 109 -5.38 -1.46 9.95
C ASP A 109 -6.42 -1.80 8.87
N PHE A 110 -6.08 -2.77 8.01
CA PHE A 110 -6.98 -3.33 7.00
C PHE A 110 -8.25 -3.96 7.59
N LYS A 111 -8.22 -4.37 8.85
CA LYS A 111 -9.32 -5.05 9.53
C LYS A 111 -10.32 -4.10 10.19
N GLY A 112 -9.95 -2.83 10.41
CA GLY A 112 -10.75 -1.86 11.13
C GLY A 112 -12.05 -1.53 10.40
N GLN A 113 -13.18 -1.67 11.08
CA GLN A 113 -14.47 -1.16 10.59
C GLN A 113 -14.67 0.32 10.94
N GLU A 114 -13.73 0.91 11.67
CA GLU A 114 -13.82 2.26 12.23
C GLU A 114 -13.00 3.29 11.45
N TYR A 115 -12.07 2.84 10.59
CA TYR A 115 -11.14 3.73 9.88
C TYR A 115 -11.50 3.87 8.40
N PHE A 116 -12.51 4.68 8.11
CA PHE A 116 -12.98 4.96 6.74
C PHE A 116 -11.94 5.68 5.87
N GLN A 117 -10.94 6.32 6.48
CA GLN A 117 -9.86 6.99 5.79
C GLN A 117 -8.84 6.05 5.14
N PHE A 118 -8.83 4.74 5.48
CA PHE A 118 -7.92 3.75 4.92
C PHE A 118 -8.67 2.54 4.36
N ILE A 119 -8.99 2.59 3.07
CA ILE A 119 -9.86 1.62 2.40
C ILE A 119 -9.28 1.06 1.10
N PRO A 120 -7.99 0.66 1.02
CA PRO A 120 -7.37 0.19 -0.22
C PRO A 120 -8.04 -1.07 -0.79
N PHE A 121 -8.76 -1.82 0.02
CA PHE A 121 -9.52 -3.02 -0.33
C PHE A 121 -11.05 -2.81 -0.30
N GLY A 122 -11.49 -1.57 -0.25
CA GLY A 122 -12.88 -1.22 -0.06
C GLY A 122 -13.36 -1.41 1.38
N PHE A 123 -14.67 -1.25 1.57
CA PHE A 123 -15.29 -1.24 2.90
C PHE A 123 -16.64 -1.96 2.91
N GLY A 124 -17.07 -2.39 4.12
CA GLY A 124 -18.38 -2.98 4.37
C GLY A 124 -18.55 -4.39 3.80
N ARG A 125 -19.81 -4.79 3.58
CA ARG A 125 -20.20 -6.15 3.15
C ARG A 125 -19.61 -6.62 1.83
N ARG A 126 -19.14 -5.70 1.00
CA ARG A 126 -18.57 -5.96 -0.33
C ARG A 126 -17.08 -5.63 -0.38
N ARG A 127 -16.41 -5.61 0.77
CA ARG A 127 -14.95 -5.52 0.86
C ARG A 127 -14.29 -6.67 0.11
N CYS A 128 -13.08 -6.46 -0.40
CA CYS A 128 -12.34 -7.49 -1.12
C CYS A 128 -12.21 -8.78 -0.29
N PRO A 129 -12.62 -9.94 -0.79
CA PRO A 129 -12.47 -11.20 -0.05
C PRO A 129 -11.02 -11.70 -0.03
N GLY A 130 -10.18 -11.23 -0.97
CA GLY A 130 -8.78 -11.65 -1.12
C GLY A 130 -7.77 -10.84 -0.32
N ILE A 131 -8.18 -10.00 0.64
CA ILE A 131 -7.28 -9.13 1.40
C ILE A 131 -6.13 -9.91 2.03
N LYS A 132 -6.45 -10.97 2.79
CA LYS A 132 -5.44 -11.76 3.48
C LYS A 132 -4.42 -12.36 2.51
N PHE A 133 -4.89 -12.94 1.42
CA PHE A 133 -4.02 -13.50 0.38
C PHE A 133 -3.14 -12.42 -0.27
N GLY A 134 -3.73 -11.28 -0.65
CA GLY A 134 -3.01 -10.19 -1.29
C GLY A 134 -1.92 -9.59 -0.40
N ILE A 135 -2.23 -9.32 0.87
CA ILE A 135 -1.26 -8.75 1.83
C ILE A 135 -0.14 -9.75 2.10
N VAL A 136 -0.46 -10.99 2.42
CA VAL A 136 0.54 -12.03 2.68
C VAL A 136 1.48 -12.23 1.49
N SER A 137 0.94 -12.23 0.26
CA SER A 137 1.75 -12.37 -0.95
C SER A 137 2.70 -11.20 -1.16
N ILE A 138 2.22 -9.96 -0.97
CA ILE A 138 3.04 -8.75 -1.08
C ILE A 138 4.14 -8.75 -0.01
N GLU A 139 3.77 -9.01 1.23
CA GLU A 139 4.71 -9.04 2.35
C GLU A 139 5.79 -10.10 2.14
N TYR A 140 5.40 -11.31 1.75
CA TYR A 140 6.36 -12.39 1.52
C TYR A 140 7.35 -12.08 0.38
N ILE A 141 6.85 -11.59 -0.76
CA ILE A 141 7.70 -11.28 -1.92
C ILE A 141 8.65 -10.13 -1.59
N ILE A 142 8.14 -9.02 -1.05
CA ILE A 142 8.96 -7.83 -0.77
C ILE A 142 9.96 -8.09 0.36
N ALA A 143 9.58 -8.80 1.42
CA ALA A 143 10.50 -9.16 2.49
C ALA A 143 11.68 -9.99 1.97
N ASN A 144 11.45 -11.00 1.11
CA ASN A 144 12.51 -11.77 0.49
C ASN A 144 13.42 -10.92 -0.40
N LEU A 145 12.86 -10.00 -1.19
CA LEU A 145 13.64 -9.08 -2.02
C LEU A 145 14.54 -8.16 -1.18
N LEU A 146 14.02 -7.65 -0.06
CA LEU A 146 14.77 -6.78 0.86
C LEU A 146 15.81 -7.55 1.69
N TYR A 147 15.54 -8.82 1.99
CA TYR A 147 16.47 -9.68 2.73
C TYR A 147 17.70 -10.03 1.89
N TRP A 148 17.49 -10.50 0.67
CA TRP A 148 18.55 -11.05 -0.17
C TRP A 148 19.42 -10.01 -0.86
N PHE A 149 18.89 -8.82 -1.16
CA PHE A 149 19.58 -7.87 -2.02
C PHE A 149 19.53 -6.45 -1.48
N ASP A 150 20.62 -5.73 -1.74
CA ASP A 150 20.57 -4.28 -1.85
C ASP A 150 20.16 -3.93 -3.29
N TRP A 151 19.53 -2.77 -3.46
CA TRP A 151 18.91 -2.40 -4.72
C TRP A 151 19.44 -1.08 -5.22
N LYS A 152 19.79 -1.02 -6.51
CA LYS A 152 20.13 0.22 -7.21
C LYS A 152 19.26 0.41 -8.44
N LEU A 153 19.05 1.68 -8.81
CA LEU A 153 18.55 2.04 -10.12
C LEU A 153 19.66 1.81 -11.16
N PRO A 154 19.33 1.38 -12.40
CA PRO A 154 20.30 1.34 -13.47
C PRO A 154 20.64 2.77 -13.91
N GLY A 155 21.92 3.12 -13.94
CA GLY A 155 22.40 4.45 -14.28
C GLY A 155 22.71 5.35 -13.08
N GLU A 156 23.07 6.60 -13.38
CA GLU A 156 23.22 7.65 -12.37
C GLU A 156 21.82 8.07 -11.90
N GLU A 157 21.67 8.27 -10.60
CA GLU A 157 20.39 8.52 -9.95
C GLU A 157 19.74 9.81 -10.48
N GLU A 158 18.90 9.68 -11.48
CA GLU A 158 17.94 10.70 -11.84
C GLU A 158 16.54 10.23 -11.46
N ASP A 159 15.65 11.17 -11.21
CA ASP A 159 14.32 11.00 -10.62
C ASP A 159 13.56 9.80 -11.18
N LEU A 160 13.25 8.88 -10.28
CA LEU A 160 12.39 7.73 -10.60
C LEU A 160 11.01 8.21 -11.03
N ASP A 161 10.67 8.00 -12.27
CA ASP A 161 9.33 8.32 -12.80
C ASP A 161 8.25 7.54 -12.04
N MET A 162 7.43 8.24 -11.28
CA MET A 162 6.32 7.69 -10.50
C MET A 162 4.98 7.85 -11.20
N SER A 163 4.95 8.26 -12.47
CA SER A 163 3.71 8.38 -13.23
C SER A 163 2.95 7.06 -13.29
N GLU A 164 1.63 7.16 -13.25
CA GLU A 164 0.71 6.03 -13.19
C GLU A 164 -0.16 5.95 -14.44
N VAL A 165 -0.56 4.75 -14.80
CA VAL A 165 -1.57 4.48 -15.82
C VAL A 165 -2.87 4.09 -15.14
N TYR A 166 -3.92 4.79 -15.50
CA TYR A 166 -5.26 4.59 -14.96
C TYR A 166 -6.02 3.52 -15.74
N GLY A 167 -6.64 2.59 -15.01
CA GLY A 167 -7.46 1.51 -15.55
C GLY A 167 -8.35 0.93 -14.44
N ILE A 168 -8.74 -0.33 -14.58
CA ILE A 168 -9.41 -1.08 -13.48
C ILE A 168 -8.48 -1.17 -12.28
N ALA A 169 -7.18 -1.38 -12.55
CA ALA A 169 -6.11 -1.25 -11.57
C ALA A 169 -5.11 -0.18 -12.02
N ILE A 170 -4.61 0.60 -11.07
CA ILE A 170 -3.50 1.54 -11.32
C ILE A 170 -2.17 0.80 -11.19
N HIS A 171 -1.25 1.11 -12.07
CA HIS A 171 0.12 0.64 -12.02
C HIS A 171 1.09 1.72 -12.54
N LYS A 172 2.37 1.58 -12.19
CA LYS A 172 3.41 2.46 -12.75
C LYS A 172 3.38 2.45 -14.28
N LYS A 173 3.45 3.66 -14.89
CA LYS A 173 3.51 3.83 -16.34
C LYS A 173 4.82 3.27 -16.89
N VAL A 174 5.93 3.64 -16.27
CA VAL A 174 7.26 3.15 -16.62
C VAL A 174 7.62 1.97 -15.75
N PRO A 175 7.97 0.80 -16.32
CA PRO A 175 8.41 -0.36 -15.54
C PRO A 175 9.58 0.00 -14.62
N LEU A 176 9.60 -0.62 -13.44
CA LEU A 176 10.68 -0.44 -12.47
C LEU A 176 11.81 -1.43 -12.77
N TYR A 177 12.92 -0.93 -13.27
CA TYR A 177 14.15 -1.72 -13.47
C TYR A 177 15.07 -1.51 -12.28
N LEU A 178 15.54 -2.60 -11.69
CA LEU A 178 16.41 -2.58 -10.53
C LEU A 178 17.59 -3.52 -10.73
N VAL A 179 18.75 -3.12 -10.21
CA VAL A 179 19.96 -3.93 -10.16
C VAL A 179 20.10 -4.51 -8.77
N PRO A 180 20.03 -5.86 -8.60
CA PRO A 180 20.28 -6.49 -7.31
C PRO A 180 21.78 -6.49 -7.01
N ILE A 181 22.12 -6.20 -5.77
CA ILE A 181 23.50 -6.25 -5.26
C ILE A 181 23.51 -7.17 -4.04
N THR A 182 24.38 -8.15 -4.04
CA THR A 182 24.57 -9.01 -2.87
C THR A 182 25.11 -8.16 -1.70
N PRO A 183 24.46 -8.17 -0.53
CA PRO A 183 24.98 -7.50 0.65
C PRO A 183 26.36 -8.07 1.03
N LYS A 184 27.25 -7.19 1.50
CA LYS A 184 28.58 -7.59 1.99
C LYS A 184 28.51 -8.15 3.40
#